data_5607cfcb6f794ebb1439c1c6b0d1d4f7
#
_entry.id   5607cfcb6f794ebb1439c1c6b0d1d4f7
#
_cell.length_a   1.000
_cell.length_b   1.000
_cell.length_c   1.000
_cell.angle_alpha   90.00
_cell.angle_beta   90.00
_cell.angle_gamma   90.00
#
_symmetry.space_group_name_H-M   'P 1'
#
loop_
_entity.id
_entity.type
_entity.pdbx_description
1 polymer ?
#
loop_
_entity_poly.entity_id
_entity_poly.type
_entity_poly.pdbx_seq_one_letter_code
_entity_poly.pdbx_strand_id
1 'polypeptide(L)'
;FPNVGKSTLISVVSAAKPKIANYHFTTLTPVLGMVRVAEEQSFVMADIPGLIEGASDGVGLGHDFLRHVERCRLILHVVDVSGSEGRDPIADYDTIQGELERFREDLAERPQIVVANKCDMAEPEQIARFQQYIEEKGLPFYEISAATTQGTAELVQATAALLQTLPPILQYEAEAPSPEELAENAHGKFEIEVEDGVYYVNAPWLEPILRTVNMEDYSSLQYFQRVLRSSGIIDALEEQGIQEGDTVDI
;
A
#
# COMPACT_ATOMS: atom_id res chain seq x y z
N PHE A 1 15.17 -4.56 1.99
CA PHE A 1 16.07 -4.90 0.90
C PHE A 1 15.51 -6.04 0.03
N PRO A 2 15.97 -6.21 -1.22
CA PRO A 2 15.68 -7.40 -2.01
C PRO A 2 16.31 -8.65 -1.38
N ASN A 3 15.80 -9.81 -1.73
CA ASN A 3 16.31 -11.14 -1.34
C ASN A 3 16.41 -11.46 0.17
N VAL A 4 15.89 -10.62 1.05
CA VAL A 4 15.83 -10.91 2.50
C VAL A 4 14.77 -11.95 2.86
N GLY A 5 13.96 -12.40 1.89
CA GLY A 5 12.98 -13.47 2.07
C GLY A 5 11.55 -13.01 2.42
N LYS A 6 11.18 -11.74 2.19
CA LYS A 6 9.81 -11.21 2.44
C LYS A 6 8.73 -12.01 1.73
N SER A 7 8.87 -12.20 0.43
CA SER A 7 7.88 -12.93 -0.39
C SER A 7 7.82 -14.40 -0.03
N THR A 8 8.94 -15.00 0.42
CA THR A 8 8.97 -16.37 0.95
C THR A 8 8.19 -16.43 2.26
N LEU A 9 8.44 -15.50 3.18
CA LEU A 9 7.74 -15.46 4.46
C LEU A 9 6.23 -15.36 4.25
N ILE A 10 5.76 -14.41 3.43
CA ILE A 10 4.33 -14.23 3.20
C ILE A 10 3.70 -15.48 2.56
N SER A 11 4.41 -16.15 1.66
CA SER A 11 3.94 -17.39 1.02
C SER A 11 3.79 -18.53 2.00
N VAL A 12 4.68 -18.62 2.99
CA VAL A 12 4.70 -19.70 4.00
C VAL A 12 3.61 -19.49 5.05
N VAL A 13 3.38 -18.24 5.52
CA VAL A 13 2.44 -17.97 6.60
C VAL A 13 1.01 -17.73 6.11
N SER A 14 0.80 -17.61 4.80
CA SER A 14 -0.53 -17.36 4.23
C SER A 14 -1.36 -18.63 4.16
N ALA A 15 -2.63 -18.54 4.58
CA ALA A 15 -3.60 -19.65 4.52
C ALA A 15 -4.02 -20.02 3.08
N ALA A 16 -3.80 -19.14 2.12
CA ALA A 16 -4.05 -19.33 0.69
C ALA A 16 -2.90 -18.71 -0.10
N LYS A 17 -2.79 -19.03 -1.40
CA LYS A 17 -1.78 -18.39 -2.26
C LYS A 17 -1.91 -16.86 -2.16
N PRO A 18 -0.83 -16.14 -1.86
CA PRO A 18 -0.84 -14.69 -1.84
C PRO A 18 -1.35 -14.12 -3.16
N LYS A 19 -2.13 -13.07 -3.08
CA LYS A 19 -2.71 -12.41 -4.24
C LYS A 19 -1.99 -11.10 -4.52
N ILE A 20 -1.69 -10.86 -5.77
CA ILE A 20 -1.25 -9.55 -6.25
C ILE A 20 -2.46 -8.62 -6.19
N ALA A 21 -2.35 -7.54 -5.44
CA ALA A 21 -3.40 -6.54 -5.36
C ALA A 21 -3.16 -5.47 -6.42
N ASN A 22 -3.98 -5.47 -7.46
CA ASN A 22 -3.95 -4.43 -8.49
C ASN A 22 -4.63 -3.17 -7.94
N TYR A 23 -3.83 -2.25 -7.40
CA TYR A 23 -4.31 -0.92 -7.09
C TYR A 23 -4.08 -0.02 -8.30
N HIS A 24 -5.13 0.57 -8.84
CA HIS A 24 -5.13 1.36 -10.09
C HIS A 24 -4.22 2.61 -10.06
N PHE A 25 -3.56 2.88 -8.93
CA PHE A 25 -2.78 4.10 -8.70
C PHE A 25 -1.31 3.86 -8.39
N THR A 26 -0.81 2.62 -8.51
CA THR A 26 0.56 2.29 -8.07
C THR A 26 1.34 1.55 -9.14
N THR A 27 2.55 2.02 -9.40
CA THR A 27 3.53 1.32 -10.25
C THR A 27 4.10 0.07 -9.57
N LEU A 28 3.94 -0.05 -8.24
CA LEU A 28 4.36 -1.18 -7.42
C LEU A 28 3.14 -1.88 -6.84
N THR A 29 2.93 -3.11 -7.21
CA THR A 29 1.80 -3.94 -6.79
C THR A 29 2.18 -4.74 -5.54
N PRO A 30 1.59 -4.47 -4.36
CA PRO A 30 1.86 -5.26 -3.17
C PRO A 30 1.29 -6.67 -3.31
N VAL A 31 2.00 -7.64 -2.73
CA VAL A 31 1.51 -9.00 -2.59
C VAL A 31 0.86 -9.14 -1.22
N LEU A 32 -0.43 -9.51 -1.20
CA LEU A 32 -1.20 -9.67 0.03
C LEU A 32 -1.36 -11.14 0.39
N GLY A 33 -1.06 -11.48 1.63
CA GLY A 33 -1.30 -12.80 2.22
C GLY A 33 -2.29 -12.71 3.37
N MET A 34 -3.29 -13.60 3.39
CA MET A 34 -4.19 -13.78 4.53
C MET A 34 -3.53 -14.75 5.51
N VAL A 35 -3.15 -14.26 6.68
CA VAL A 35 -2.54 -15.06 7.73
C VAL A 35 -3.61 -15.49 8.73
N ARG A 36 -3.82 -16.80 8.88
CA ARG A 36 -4.77 -17.36 9.83
C ARG A 36 -4.06 -17.81 11.10
N VAL A 37 -4.47 -17.27 12.24
CA VAL A 37 -3.88 -17.57 13.55
C VAL A 37 -4.71 -18.62 14.29
N ALA A 38 -6.04 -18.49 14.24
CA ALA A 38 -7.03 -19.39 14.83
C ALA A 38 -8.33 -19.39 13.99
N GLU A 39 -9.36 -20.14 14.41
CA GLU A 39 -10.60 -20.29 13.63
C GLU A 39 -11.26 -18.94 13.30
N GLU A 40 -11.24 -18.00 14.24
CA GLU A 40 -11.88 -16.67 14.08
C GLU A 40 -10.85 -15.52 14.07
N GLN A 41 -9.56 -15.83 14.02
CA GLN A 41 -8.52 -14.83 14.09
C GLN A 41 -7.62 -14.88 12.86
N SER A 42 -7.65 -13.80 12.09
CA SER A 42 -6.78 -13.64 10.93
C SER A 42 -6.38 -12.17 10.77
N PHE A 43 -5.28 -11.95 10.04
CA PHE A 43 -4.85 -10.60 9.63
C PHE A 43 -4.27 -10.66 8.22
N VAL A 44 -4.18 -9.49 7.58
CA VAL A 44 -3.55 -9.36 6.26
C VAL A 44 -2.10 -8.93 6.43
N MET A 45 -1.20 -9.66 5.79
CA MET A 45 0.21 -9.29 5.64
C MET A 45 0.44 -8.81 4.21
N ALA A 46 1.13 -7.69 4.06
CA ALA A 46 1.48 -7.14 2.76
C ALA A 46 3.00 -7.19 2.56
N ASP A 47 3.46 -7.78 1.45
CA ASP A 47 4.82 -7.56 0.94
C ASP A 47 4.81 -6.26 0.13
N ILE A 48 5.45 -5.24 0.67
CA ILE A 48 5.52 -3.92 0.06
C ILE A 48 6.92 -3.77 -0.53
N PRO A 49 7.07 -3.97 -1.86
CA PRO A 49 8.35 -3.79 -2.55
C PRO A 49 8.68 -2.30 -2.62
N GLY A 50 9.98 -1.96 -2.62
CA GLY A 50 10.43 -0.63 -2.99
C GLY A 50 11.12 0.23 -1.94
N LEU A 51 11.27 -0.23 -0.67
CA LEU A 51 12.27 0.38 0.22
C LEU A 51 13.64 -0.16 -0.15
N ILE A 52 14.35 0.58 -0.93
CA ILE A 52 15.77 0.39 -1.26
C ILE A 52 16.50 1.70 -0.99
N GLU A 53 17.79 1.61 -0.74
CA GLU A 53 18.69 2.74 -0.59
C GLU A 53 18.46 3.79 -1.69
N GLY A 54 18.20 5.05 -1.31
CA GLY A 54 17.91 6.15 -2.23
C GLY A 54 16.45 6.32 -2.63
N ALA A 55 15.50 5.61 -2.04
CA ALA A 55 14.07 5.78 -2.34
C ALA A 55 13.54 7.18 -1.97
N SER A 56 14.20 7.87 -1.02
CA SER A 56 13.88 9.24 -0.60
C SER A 56 14.30 10.32 -1.62
N ASP A 57 15.23 10.02 -2.54
CA ASP A 57 15.80 11.01 -3.47
C ASP A 57 14.93 11.33 -4.70
N GLY A 58 13.65 11.02 -4.67
CA GLY A 58 12.65 11.65 -5.53
C GLY A 58 12.47 11.04 -6.93
N VAL A 59 12.97 9.85 -7.21
CA VAL A 59 12.70 9.17 -8.48
C VAL A 59 11.49 8.23 -8.34
N GLY A 60 10.29 8.80 -8.35
CA GLY A 60 9.07 8.12 -8.81
C GLY A 60 8.42 7.05 -7.91
N LEU A 61 9.05 6.55 -6.85
CA LEU A 61 8.55 5.43 -6.03
C LEU A 61 7.96 5.84 -4.67
N GLY A 62 8.19 7.08 -4.22
CA GLY A 62 7.92 7.54 -2.87
C GLY A 62 6.43 7.59 -2.49
N HIS A 63 5.58 8.20 -3.29
CA HIS A 63 4.18 8.45 -2.93
C HIS A 63 3.30 7.19 -2.94
N ASP A 64 3.51 6.28 -3.87
CA ASP A 64 2.71 5.07 -3.99
C ASP A 64 3.03 4.05 -2.89
N PHE A 65 4.30 3.92 -2.53
CA PHE A 65 4.76 3.12 -1.40
C PHE A 65 4.10 3.56 -0.08
N LEU A 66 4.01 4.88 0.15
CA LEU A 66 3.45 5.46 1.38
C LEU A 66 2.00 5.09 1.61
N ARG A 67 1.16 5.17 0.58
CA ARG A 67 -0.26 4.83 0.68
C ARG A 67 -0.48 3.40 1.15
N HIS A 68 0.47 2.50 0.86
CA HIS A 68 0.41 1.12 1.35
C HIS A 68 0.86 1.00 2.79
N VAL A 69 1.98 1.66 3.16
CA VAL A 69 2.50 1.63 4.53
C VAL A 69 1.59 2.38 5.49
N GLU A 70 0.96 3.48 5.08
CA GLU A 70 -0.02 4.22 5.89
C GLU A 70 -1.17 3.35 6.39
N ARG A 71 -1.54 2.32 5.63
CA ARG A 71 -2.57 1.35 6.00
C ARG A 71 -2.08 0.22 6.91
N CYS A 72 -0.77 0.17 7.20
CA CYS A 72 -0.21 -0.84 8.07
C CYS A 72 -0.21 -0.34 9.52
N ARG A 73 -0.72 -1.15 10.45
CA ARG A 73 -0.73 -0.85 11.89
C ARG A 73 0.57 -1.26 12.57
N LEU A 74 1.28 -2.21 11.96
CA LEU A 74 2.48 -2.84 12.47
C LEU A 74 3.42 -3.10 11.30
N ILE A 75 4.71 -2.87 11.50
CA ILE A 75 5.76 -3.14 10.53
C ILE A 75 6.52 -4.41 10.96
N LEU A 76 6.65 -5.38 10.07
CA LEU A 76 7.60 -6.47 10.22
C LEU A 76 8.86 -6.11 9.43
N HIS A 77 9.92 -5.72 10.13
CA HIS A 77 11.19 -5.36 9.52
C HIS A 77 12.07 -6.61 9.34
N VAL A 78 12.01 -7.19 8.15
CA VAL A 78 12.71 -8.45 7.82
C VAL A 78 14.13 -8.17 7.35
N VAL A 79 15.11 -8.76 8.03
CA VAL A 79 16.56 -8.62 7.76
C VAL A 79 17.16 -10.00 7.49
N ASP A 80 18.02 -10.09 6.48
CA ASP A 80 18.82 -11.29 6.20
C ASP A 80 20.03 -11.32 7.13
N VAL A 81 20.03 -12.26 8.08
CA VAL A 81 21.14 -12.40 9.04
C VAL A 81 22.21 -13.41 8.60
N SER A 82 22.03 -14.04 7.44
CA SER A 82 23.01 -15.00 6.94
C SER A 82 24.25 -14.35 6.31
N GLY A 83 24.17 -13.06 5.97
CA GLY A 83 25.21 -12.39 5.21
C GLY A 83 25.39 -12.92 3.78
N SER A 84 24.41 -13.67 3.25
CA SER A 84 24.49 -14.32 1.93
C SER A 84 24.71 -13.35 0.77
N GLU A 85 24.31 -12.08 0.96
CA GLU A 85 24.48 -11.00 0.00
C GLU A 85 25.75 -10.15 0.31
N GLY A 86 26.59 -10.56 1.27
CA GLY A 86 27.78 -9.82 1.68
C GLY A 86 27.51 -8.54 2.45
N ARG A 87 26.31 -8.39 3.03
CA ARG A 87 25.87 -7.20 3.79
C ARG A 87 25.83 -7.47 5.27
N ASP A 88 26.02 -6.41 6.07
CA ASP A 88 25.89 -6.46 7.54
C ASP A 88 24.44 -6.24 7.94
N PRO A 89 23.83 -7.13 8.75
CA PRO A 89 22.43 -7.03 9.18
C PRO A 89 22.12 -5.72 9.94
N ILE A 90 23.06 -5.20 10.74
CA ILE A 90 22.89 -3.95 11.47
C ILE A 90 22.85 -2.78 10.49
N ALA A 91 23.77 -2.74 9.53
CA ALA A 91 23.81 -1.69 8.53
C ALA A 91 22.55 -1.72 7.64
N ASP A 92 22.04 -2.90 7.27
CA ASP A 92 20.80 -3.07 6.52
C ASP A 92 19.59 -2.55 7.32
N TYR A 93 19.50 -2.88 8.61
CA TYR A 93 18.46 -2.39 9.49
C TYR A 93 18.48 -0.86 9.59
N ASP A 94 19.65 -0.27 9.89
CA ASP A 94 19.79 1.18 10.05
C ASP A 94 19.52 1.94 8.75
N THR A 95 19.90 1.41 7.62
CA THR A 95 19.61 2.01 6.30
C THR A 95 18.10 2.12 6.07
N ILE A 96 17.35 1.03 6.28
CA ILE A 96 15.90 1.04 6.10
C ILE A 96 15.20 1.92 7.14
N GLN A 97 15.68 1.91 8.40
CA GLN A 97 15.13 2.77 9.44
C GLN A 97 15.34 4.25 9.08
N GLY A 98 16.52 4.61 8.61
CA GLY A 98 16.82 5.97 8.15
C GLY A 98 16.01 6.39 6.91
N GLU A 99 15.69 5.47 6.00
CA GLU A 99 14.79 5.74 4.87
C GLU A 99 13.33 5.98 5.36
N LEU A 100 12.85 5.21 6.34
CA LEU A 100 11.52 5.44 6.94
C LEU A 100 11.44 6.82 7.62
N GLU A 101 12.49 7.22 8.38
CA GLU A 101 12.57 8.51 9.06
C GLU A 101 12.59 9.68 8.08
N ARG A 102 13.44 9.61 7.04
CA ARG A 102 13.52 10.65 6.00
C ARG A 102 12.21 10.81 5.24
N PHE A 103 11.50 9.73 5.11
CA PHE A 103 10.28 9.70 4.35
C PHE A 103 9.11 10.32 5.13
N ARG A 104 8.86 9.84 6.36
CA ARG A 104 7.90 10.36 7.33
C ARG A 104 8.25 9.86 8.72
N GLU A 105 8.40 10.79 9.65
CA GLU A 105 8.73 10.51 11.05
C GLU A 105 7.71 9.56 11.71
N ASP A 106 6.41 9.73 11.44
CA ASP A 106 5.36 8.88 11.98
C ASP A 106 5.40 7.42 11.48
N LEU A 107 6.07 7.13 10.37
CA LEU A 107 6.30 5.76 9.92
C LEU A 107 7.43 5.07 10.67
N ALA A 108 8.48 5.81 11.00
CA ALA A 108 9.58 5.29 11.79
C ALA A 108 9.17 5.01 13.25
N GLU A 109 8.21 5.77 13.77
CA GLU A 109 7.64 5.60 15.12
C GLU A 109 6.57 4.50 15.21
N ARG A 110 6.13 3.92 14.09
CA ARG A 110 5.14 2.85 14.13
C ARG A 110 5.65 1.64 14.89
N PRO A 111 4.75 0.91 15.58
CA PRO A 111 5.11 -0.35 16.20
C PRO A 111 5.79 -1.29 15.21
N GLN A 112 6.94 -1.83 15.60
CA GLN A 112 7.76 -2.69 14.76
C GLN A 112 8.08 -4.00 15.48
N ILE A 113 8.19 -5.07 14.71
CA ILE A 113 8.85 -6.31 15.10
C ILE A 113 10.03 -6.51 14.15
N VAL A 114 11.22 -6.69 14.68
CA VAL A 114 12.40 -7.02 13.86
C VAL A 114 12.51 -8.52 13.71
N VAL A 115 12.63 -8.95 12.45
CA VAL A 115 12.63 -10.36 12.06
C VAL A 115 13.97 -10.70 11.43
N ALA A 116 14.80 -11.44 12.16
CA ALA A 116 16.03 -12.04 11.65
C ALA A 116 15.68 -13.27 10.81
N ASN A 117 15.79 -13.17 9.50
CA ASN A 117 15.49 -14.27 8.59
C ASN A 117 16.75 -14.94 8.04
N LYS A 118 16.60 -16.14 7.57
CA LYS A 118 17.67 -17.06 7.10
C LYS A 118 18.61 -17.51 8.24
N CYS A 119 18.08 -17.67 9.45
CA CYS A 119 18.85 -18.14 10.59
C CYS A 119 19.43 -19.56 10.40
N ASP A 120 18.82 -20.34 9.51
CA ASP A 120 19.34 -21.68 9.10
C ASP A 120 20.68 -21.62 8.36
N MET A 121 21.07 -20.45 7.86
CA MET A 121 22.31 -20.21 7.12
C MET A 121 23.26 -19.24 7.82
N ALA A 122 22.88 -18.70 8.98
CA ALA A 122 23.64 -17.67 9.71
C ALA A 122 24.50 -18.28 10.82
N GLU A 123 25.65 -17.64 11.07
CA GLU A 123 26.46 -18.00 12.23
C GLU A 123 25.81 -17.51 13.53
N PRO A 124 25.81 -18.33 14.61
CA PRO A 124 25.17 -17.96 15.89
C PRO A 124 25.64 -16.63 16.47
N GLU A 125 26.92 -16.31 16.31
CA GLU A 125 27.51 -15.07 16.81
C GLU A 125 26.94 -13.84 16.06
N GLN A 126 26.65 -13.98 14.77
CA GLN A 126 26.06 -12.91 13.96
C GLN A 126 24.62 -12.63 14.37
N ILE A 127 23.84 -13.70 14.63
CA ILE A 127 22.47 -13.59 15.13
C ILE A 127 22.49 -12.93 16.51
N ALA A 128 23.32 -13.38 17.44
CA ALA A 128 23.42 -12.84 18.79
C ALA A 128 23.82 -11.35 18.80
N ARG A 129 24.78 -10.97 17.95
CA ARG A 129 25.19 -9.57 17.79
C ARG A 129 24.02 -8.70 17.29
N PHE A 130 23.26 -9.17 16.31
CA PHE A 130 22.13 -8.43 15.79
C PHE A 130 20.99 -8.37 16.79
N GLN A 131 20.70 -9.46 17.49
CA GLN A 131 19.70 -9.52 18.56
C GLN A 131 20.01 -8.50 19.64
N GLN A 132 21.23 -8.47 20.18
CA GLN A 132 21.65 -7.50 21.18
C GLN A 132 21.43 -6.06 20.72
N TYR A 133 21.79 -5.76 19.47
CA TYR A 133 21.62 -4.43 18.90
C TYR A 133 20.14 -4.00 18.85
N ILE A 134 19.23 -4.90 18.51
CA ILE A 134 17.80 -4.61 18.45
C ILE A 134 17.17 -4.54 19.83
N GLU A 135 17.59 -5.40 20.77
CA GLU A 135 17.15 -5.36 22.16
C GLU A 135 17.55 -4.04 22.86
N GLU A 136 18.73 -3.48 22.59
CA GLU A 136 19.18 -2.18 23.07
C GLU A 136 18.27 -1.03 22.56
N LYS A 137 17.62 -1.21 21.42
CA LYS A 137 16.61 -0.27 20.90
C LYS A 137 15.20 -0.50 21.50
N GLY A 138 15.03 -1.54 22.34
CA GLY A 138 13.75 -1.86 22.98
C GLY A 138 12.71 -2.45 22.02
N LEU A 139 13.11 -2.99 20.87
CA LEU A 139 12.23 -3.57 19.88
C LEU A 139 12.11 -5.08 20.04
N PRO A 140 10.91 -5.66 19.79
CA PRO A 140 10.73 -7.10 19.74
C PRO A 140 11.56 -7.73 18.61
N PHE A 141 12.25 -8.84 18.91
CA PHE A 141 13.12 -9.56 17.99
C PHE A 141 12.70 -11.02 17.85
N TYR A 142 12.64 -11.50 16.61
CA TYR A 142 12.29 -12.89 16.30
C TYR A 142 13.24 -13.47 15.27
N GLU A 143 13.76 -14.65 15.59
CA GLU A 143 14.60 -15.46 14.70
C GLU A 143 13.72 -16.39 13.88
N ILE A 144 13.89 -16.39 12.57
CA ILE A 144 13.15 -17.30 11.69
C ILE A 144 14.02 -17.83 10.55
N SER A 145 13.57 -18.92 9.98
CA SER A 145 13.89 -19.31 8.62
C SER A 145 12.60 -19.47 7.83
N ALA A 146 12.30 -18.53 6.96
CA ALA A 146 11.13 -18.64 6.10
C ALA A 146 11.22 -19.85 5.16
N ALA A 147 12.42 -20.29 4.78
CA ALA A 147 12.64 -21.43 3.91
C ALA A 147 12.32 -22.76 4.62
N THR A 148 12.70 -22.91 5.88
CA THR A 148 12.47 -24.11 6.69
C THR A 148 11.21 -24.03 7.56
N THR A 149 10.55 -22.88 7.59
CA THR A 149 9.40 -22.55 8.45
C THR A 149 9.71 -22.43 9.95
N GLN A 150 10.97 -22.57 10.35
CA GLN A 150 11.38 -22.44 11.74
C GLN A 150 11.07 -21.04 12.27
N GLY A 151 10.50 -20.92 13.48
CA GLY A 151 10.19 -19.66 14.15
C GLY A 151 9.02 -18.87 13.55
N THR A 152 8.47 -19.32 12.41
CA THR A 152 7.39 -18.56 11.72
C THR A 152 6.06 -18.61 12.47
N ALA A 153 5.76 -19.70 13.18
CA ALA A 153 4.53 -19.82 13.97
C ALA A 153 4.55 -18.85 15.16
N GLU A 154 5.66 -18.77 15.87
CA GLU A 154 5.89 -17.88 17.01
C GLU A 154 5.80 -16.41 16.55
N LEU A 155 6.40 -16.06 15.42
CA LEU A 155 6.30 -14.73 14.81
C LEU A 155 4.83 -14.37 14.49
N VAL A 156 4.07 -15.29 13.90
CA VAL A 156 2.65 -15.08 13.57
C VAL A 156 1.83 -14.84 14.82
N GLN A 157 2.04 -15.63 15.89
CA GLN A 157 1.35 -15.47 17.17
C GLN A 157 1.69 -14.11 17.81
N ALA A 158 2.96 -13.74 17.86
CA ALA A 158 3.41 -12.48 18.42
C ALA A 158 2.85 -11.27 17.63
N THR A 159 2.86 -11.37 16.29
CA THR A 159 2.27 -10.36 15.40
C THR A 159 0.78 -10.17 15.70
N ALA A 160 0.04 -11.26 15.81
CA ALA A 160 -1.39 -11.23 16.11
C ALA A 160 -1.68 -10.64 17.50
N ALA A 161 -0.91 -11.03 18.50
CA ALA A 161 -1.03 -10.52 19.87
C ALA A 161 -0.77 -9.00 19.92
N LEU A 162 0.29 -8.53 19.28
CA LEU A 162 0.60 -7.10 19.22
C LEU A 162 -0.48 -6.32 18.46
N LEU A 163 -0.98 -6.83 17.32
CA LEU A 163 -2.04 -6.20 16.56
C LEU A 163 -3.34 -6.02 17.37
N GLN A 164 -3.63 -6.90 18.33
CA GLN A 164 -4.80 -6.75 19.20
C GLN A 164 -4.68 -5.60 20.18
N THR A 165 -3.47 -5.23 20.57
CA THR A 165 -3.22 -4.10 21.49
C THR A 165 -3.20 -2.75 20.78
N LEU A 166 -2.97 -2.74 19.47
CA LEU A 166 -2.89 -1.51 18.69
C LEU A 166 -4.28 -0.96 18.36
N PRO A 167 -4.46 0.37 18.39
CA PRO A 167 -5.69 0.99 17.95
C PRO A 167 -6.01 0.59 16.49
N PRO A 168 -7.28 0.54 16.08
CA PRO A 168 -7.62 0.43 14.68
C PRO A 168 -6.97 1.59 13.92
N ILE A 169 -6.60 1.37 12.66
CA ILE A 169 -6.18 2.49 11.83
C ILE A 169 -7.33 3.47 11.84
N LEU A 170 -7.07 4.70 12.28
CA LEU A 170 -7.93 5.80 11.91
C LEU A 170 -7.88 5.79 10.37
N GLN A 171 -8.90 5.25 9.74
CA GLN A 171 -9.12 5.57 8.35
C GLN A 171 -9.27 7.08 8.37
N TYR A 172 -8.22 7.78 7.93
CA TYR A 172 -8.48 9.03 7.26
C TYR A 172 -9.32 8.59 6.06
N GLU A 173 -10.64 8.59 6.20
CA GLU A 173 -11.46 8.93 5.07
C GLU A 173 -10.80 10.22 4.62
N ALA A 174 -10.13 10.19 3.47
CA ALA A 174 -9.82 11.42 2.76
C ALA A 174 -11.16 12.14 2.79
N GLU A 175 -11.29 13.21 3.59
CA GLU A 175 -12.52 14.00 3.60
C GLU A 175 -12.84 14.14 2.14
N ALA A 176 -13.96 13.54 1.74
CA ALA A 176 -14.41 13.66 0.37
C ALA A 176 -14.39 15.17 0.17
N PRO A 177 -13.54 15.70 -0.75
CA PRO A 177 -13.32 17.12 -0.82
C PRO A 177 -14.70 17.78 -0.75
N SER A 178 -14.84 18.79 0.10
CA SER A 178 -16.14 19.41 0.33
C SER A 178 -16.77 19.75 -1.00
N PRO A 179 -18.09 19.79 -1.14
CA PRO A 179 -18.73 20.22 -2.40
C PRO A 179 -18.16 21.55 -2.90
N GLU A 180 -17.62 22.39 -2.00
CA GLU A 180 -16.96 23.66 -2.31
C GLU A 180 -15.53 23.45 -2.85
N GLU A 181 -14.74 22.53 -2.29
CA GLU A 181 -13.41 22.14 -2.82
C GLU A 181 -13.53 21.35 -4.13
N LEU A 182 -14.58 20.54 -4.29
CA LEU A 182 -14.89 19.90 -5.57
C LEU A 182 -15.33 20.94 -6.61
N ALA A 183 -16.08 21.95 -6.18
CA ALA A 183 -16.47 23.06 -7.04
C ALA A 183 -15.27 23.96 -7.42
N GLU A 184 -14.35 24.23 -6.52
CA GLU A 184 -13.12 25.00 -6.83
C GLU A 184 -12.15 24.25 -7.74
N ASN A 185 -12.04 22.91 -7.58
CA ASN A 185 -11.19 22.07 -8.44
C ASN A 185 -11.89 21.59 -9.73
N ALA A 186 -13.22 21.65 -9.79
CA ALA A 186 -14.03 21.27 -10.96
C ALA A 186 -14.33 22.43 -11.93
N HIS A 187 -13.73 23.60 -11.75
CA HIS A 187 -13.93 24.75 -12.65
C HIS A 187 -13.14 24.63 -13.96
N GLY A 188 -13.08 23.45 -14.55
CA GLY A 188 -12.86 23.33 -15.96
C GLY A 188 -14.13 23.82 -16.67
N LYS A 189 -14.04 24.88 -17.50
CA LYS A 189 -15.14 25.25 -18.39
C LYS A 189 -15.47 24.06 -19.27
N PHE A 190 -16.74 23.75 -19.38
CA PHE A 190 -17.24 22.79 -20.37
C PHE A 190 -18.30 23.49 -21.23
N GLU A 191 -18.47 22.99 -22.44
CA GLU A 191 -19.48 23.44 -23.38
C GLU A 191 -20.24 22.22 -23.86
N ILE A 192 -21.56 22.33 -24.01
CA ILE A 192 -22.40 21.24 -24.50
C ILE A 192 -23.05 21.70 -25.81
N GLU A 193 -22.80 20.96 -26.86
CA GLU A 193 -23.44 21.17 -28.17
C GLU A 193 -24.33 19.95 -28.48
N VAL A 194 -25.48 20.17 -29.08
CA VAL A 194 -26.40 19.10 -29.48
C VAL A 194 -26.54 19.08 -30.97
N GLU A 195 -26.07 18.03 -31.63
CA GLU A 195 -26.22 17.81 -33.07
C GLU A 195 -26.81 16.43 -33.33
N ASP A 196 -27.80 16.36 -34.18
CA ASP A 196 -28.45 15.11 -34.62
C ASP A 196 -28.89 14.16 -33.49
N GLY A 197 -29.24 14.70 -32.31
CA GLY A 197 -29.63 13.92 -31.13
C GLY A 197 -28.48 13.34 -30.32
N VAL A 198 -27.24 13.76 -30.57
CA VAL A 198 -26.04 13.45 -29.80
C VAL A 198 -25.63 14.67 -29.02
N TYR A 199 -25.33 14.47 -27.74
CA TYR A 199 -24.83 15.52 -26.83
C TYR A 199 -23.31 15.47 -26.81
N TYR A 200 -22.64 16.48 -27.35
CA TYR A 200 -21.18 16.62 -27.36
C TYR A 200 -20.74 17.48 -26.17
N VAL A 201 -19.98 16.90 -25.27
CA VAL A 201 -19.44 17.61 -24.09
C VAL A 201 -17.97 17.93 -24.33
N ASN A 202 -17.68 19.17 -24.62
CA ASN A 202 -16.30 19.67 -24.76
C ASN A 202 -15.77 20.10 -23.40
N ALA A 203 -14.98 19.25 -22.77
CA ALA A 203 -14.37 19.47 -21.47
C ALA A 203 -12.91 18.96 -21.47
N PRO A 204 -11.93 19.74 -21.96
CA PRO A 204 -10.53 19.29 -22.11
C PRO A 204 -9.89 18.79 -20.82
N TRP A 205 -10.35 19.24 -19.66
CA TRP A 205 -9.88 18.79 -18.36
C TRP A 205 -10.34 17.37 -18.01
N LEU A 206 -11.36 16.82 -18.67
CA LEU A 206 -11.81 15.45 -18.51
C LEU A 206 -10.94 14.43 -19.25
N GLU A 207 -10.22 14.81 -20.31
CA GLU A 207 -9.39 13.87 -21.07
C GLU A 207 -8.39 13.05 -20.22
N PRO A 208 -7.63 13.65 -19.27
CA PRO A 208 -6.73 12.88 -18.41
C PRO A 208 -7.48 11.88 -17.53
N ILE A 209 -8.70 12.25 -17.10
CA ILE A 209 -9.55 11.38 -16.27
C ILE A 209 -10.09 10.21 -17.10
N LEU A 210 -10.60 10.47 -18.30
CA LEU A 210 -11.09 9.44 -19.23
C LEU A 210 -10.02 8.39 -19.56
N ARG A 211 -8.77 8.81 -19.71
CA ARG A 211 -7.65 7.87 -19.95
C ARG A 211 -7.37 6.94 -18.78
N THR A 212 -7.81 7.27 -17.57
CA THR A 212 -7.62 6.47 -16.35
C THR A 212 -8.84 5.63 -16.00
N VAL A 213 -10.00 5.89 -16.62
CA VAL A 213 -11.25 5.17 -16.36
C VAL A 213 -11.26 3.85 -17.11
N ASN A 214 -11.43 2.75 -16.37
CA ASN A 214 -11.72 1.45 -16.97
C ASN A 214 -13.24 1.25 -17.04
N MET A 215 -13.78 1.26 -18.28
CA MET A 215 -15.21 1.14 -18.51
C MET A 215 -15.78 -0.26 -18.16
N GLU A 216 -14.93 -1.27 -17.95
CA GLU A 216 -15.32 -2.62 -17.52
C GLU A 216 -15.34 -2.77 -15.98
N ASP A 217 -14.80 -1.79 -15.23
CA ASP A 217 -14.75 -1.84 -13.78
C ASP A 217 -15.81 -0.93 -13.15
N TYR A 218 -16.70 -1.53 -12.37
CA TYR A 218 -17.81 -0.86 -11.71
C TYR A 218 -17.37 0.30 -10.79
N SER A 219 -16.28 0.13 -10.05
CA SER A 219 -15.74 1.16 -9.15
C SER A 219 -15.19 2.35 -9.92
N SER A 220 -14.55 2.09 -11.05
CA SER A 220 -14.03 3.12 -11.96
C SER A 220 -15.17 3.93 -12.61
N LEU A 221 -16.25 3.26 -13.02
CA LEU A 221 -17.44 3.92 -13.52
C LEU A 221 -18.15 4.76 -12.47
N GLN A 222 -18.25 4.28 -11.23
CA GLN A 222 -18.83 5.07 -10.13
C GLN A 222 -18.00 6.32 -9.81
N TYR A 223 -16.67 6.21 -9.89
CA TYR A 223 -15.79 7.37 -9.74
C TYR A 223 -16.05 8.39 -10.85
N PHE A 224 -16.09 7.96 -12.10
CA PHE A 224 -16.34 8.82 -13.25
C PHE A 224 -17.72 9.50 -13.17
N GLN A 225 -18.77 8.77 -12.81
CA GLN A 225 -20.10 9.34 -12.59
C GLN A 225 -20.10 10.42 -11.50
N ARG A 226 -19.34 10.24 -10.41
CA ARG A 226 -19.20 11.27 -9.38
C ARG A 226 -18.52 12.53 -9.90
N VAL A 227 -17.47 12.38 -10.72
CA VAL A 227 -16.79 13.50 -11.35
C VAL A 227 -17.75 14.28 -12.24
N LEU A 228 -18.53 13.60 -13.09
CA LEU A 228 -19.51 14.25 -13.98
C LEU A 228 -20.61 14.97 -13.18
N ARG A 229 -21.06 14.43 -12.06
CA ARG A 229 -22.04 15.09 -11.18
C ARG A 229 -21.44 16.32 -10.48
N SER A 230 -20.28 16.16 -9.86
CA SER A 230 -19.65 17.27 -9.11
C SER A 230 -19.22 18.44 -10.01
N SER A 231 -18.94 18.18 -11.28
CA SER A 231 -18.61 19.21 -12.26
C SER A 231 -19.83 19.94 -12.84
N GLY A 232 -21.05 19.49 -12.53
CA GLY A 232 -22.29 20.08 -13.07
C GLY A 232 -22.61 19.67 -14.50
N ILE A 233 -21.81 18.79 -15.12
CA ILE A 233 -22.06 18.32 -16.51
C ILE A 233 -23.39 17.57 -16.59
N ILE A 234 -23.70 16.71 -15.60
CA ILE A 234 -24.97 15.97 -15.59
C ILE A 234 -26.14 16.93 -15.47
N ASP A 235 -26.08 17.89 -14.56
CA ASP A 235 -27.15 18.88 -14.36
C ASP A 235 -27.37 19.70 -15.64
N ALA A 236 -26.29 20.11 -16.33
CA ALA A 236 -26.37 20.83 -17.59
C ALA A 236 -26.94 20.00 -18.74
N LEU A 237 -26.65 18.69 -18.82
CA LEU A 237 -27.25 17.76 -19.77
C LEU A 237 -28.75 17.58 -19.51
N GLU A 238 -29.15 17.45 -18.23
CA GLU A 238 -30.57 17.37 -17.82
C GLU A 238 -31.33 18.65 -18.16
N GLU A 239 -30.73 19.83 -17.99
CA GLU A 239 -31.30 21.12 -18.40
C GLU A 239 -31.50 21.22 -19.91
N GLN A 240 -30.65 20.58 -20.69
CA GLN A 240 -30.80 20.49 -22.16
C GLN A 240 -31.78 19.41 -22.63
N GLY A 241 -32.35 18.63 -21.69
CA GLY A 241 -33.44 17.71 -21.95
C GLY A 241 -33.01 16.29 -22.34
N ILE A 242 -31.78 15.86 -21.97
CA ILE A 242 -31.31 14.50 -22.21
C ILE A 242 -32.26 13.47 -21.59
N GLN A 243 -32.48 12.37 -22.28
CA GLN A 243 -33.32 11.27 -21.81
C GLN A 243 -32.53 9.94 -21.76
N GLU A 244 -33.10 8.97 -21.04
CA GLU A 244 -32.52 7.63 -20.95
C GLU A 244 -32.45 6.98 -22.34
N GLY A 245 -31.25 6.64 -22.76
CA GLY A 245 -30.97 6.05 -24.07
C GLY A 245 -30.34 7.02 -25.07
N ASP A 246 -30.26 8.32 -24.75
CA ASP A 246 -29.56 9.30 -25.57
C ASP A 246 -28.04 9.08 -25.54
N THR A 247 -27.37 9.48 -26.59
CA THR A 247 -25.92 9.34 -26.72
C THR A 247 -25.21 10.63 -26.30
N VAL A 248 -24.22 10.45 -25.42
CA VAL A 248 -23.30 11.52 -24.98
C VAL A 248 -21.91 11.18 -25.47
N ASP A 249 -21.26 12.11 -26.13
CA ASP A 249 -19.87 12.08 -26.55
C ASP A 249 -19.05 13.06 -25.68
N ILE A 250 -17.97 12.57 -25.03
CA ILE A 250 -17.16 13.32 -24.07
C ILE A 250 -15.70 13.27 -24.47
#